data_00b4c6c32025dbbfbbc5976627025628
#
_entry.id   00b4c6c32025dbbfbbc5976627025628
#
_cell.length_a   1.000
_cell.length_b   1.000
_cell.length_c   1.000
_cell.angle_alpha   90.00
_cell.angle_beta   90.00
_cell.angle_gamma   90.00
#
_symmetry.space_group_name_H-M   'P 1'
#
loop_
_entity.id
_entity.type
_entity.pdbx_description
1 polymer ?
#
loop_
_entity_poly.entity_id
_entity_poly.type
_entity_poly.pdbx_seq_one_letter_code
_entity_poly.pdbx_strand_id
1 'polypeptide(L)'
;KYLQALTFIHSSDTLSAARSFEDAIKTLNRLSSYPDIDQNEDFTDLAQSIIEDYESFIQNIDDLNDDSPFFMIRESFFRQIESGDKTISPEFQSIDLTEEEIKEEQEAIAGLPGKYDPKNLPEAVIPLPENEYVDKTISFISRKSKKTGRRFFKTWLERSGRWFTMMKRIAEEEGVPQEIIYLSMWESGLQTNAVSKAKAVGLWQFIRSTGKLYGLNATTSVWVDERRDPEKATRAAMKHLRDLYHEFGDWHLALAAYNCGPGGVRRAMRRAKKPDGDFWEIRHKLPRETRNYVPAYIATTKVAMDP
;
A
#
# COMPACT_ATOMS: atom_id res chain seq x y z
N LYS A 1 -1.13 -31.31 2.71
CA LYS A 1 -1.76 -30.00 2.57
C LYS A 1 -1.42 -29.36 1.22
N TYR A 2 -0.13 -29.23 0.87
CA TYR A 2 0.26 -28.68 -0.43
C TYR A 2 -0.32 -29.47 -1.62
N LEU A 3 -0.20 -30.80 -1.64
CA LEU A 3 -0.82 -31.63 -2.66
C LEU A 3 -2.35 -31.52 -2.69
N GLN A 4 -2.98 -31.27 -1.55
CA GLN A 4 -4.42 -30.98 -1.48
C GLN A 4 -4.75 -29.64 -2.15
N ALA A 5 -3.91 -28.62 -1.94
CA ALA A 5 -4.08 -27.32 -2.61
C ALA A 5 -4.05 -27.48 -4.14
N LEU A 6 -3.05 -28.20 -4.67
CA LEU A 6 -2.95 -28.49 -6.10
C LEU A 6 -4.17 -29.27 -6.64
N THR A 7 -4.68 -30.21 -5.86
CA THR A 7 -5.89 -30.97 -6.22
C THR A 7 -7.11 -30.06 -6.31
N PHE A 8 -7.26 -29.12 -5.36
CA PHE A 8 -8.37 -28.16 -5.36
C PHE A 8 -8.26 -27.15 -6.51
N ILE A 9 -7.05 -26.75 -6.91
CA ILE A 9 -6.85 -25.94 -8.13
C ILE A 9 -7.41 -26.66 -9.35
N HIS A 10 -7.07 -27.94 -9.54
CA HIS A 10 -7.56 -28.74 -10.67
C HIS A 10 -9.08 -28.93 -10.67
N SER A 11 -9.72 -28.90 -9.50
CA SER A 11 -11.19 -29.00 -9.37
C SER A 11 -11.88 -27.63 -9.37
N SER A 12 -11.15 -26.55 -9.59
CA SER A 12 -11.65 -25.16 -9.54
C SER A 12 -12.30 -24.77 -8.19
N ASP A 13 -11.97 -25.49 -7.12
CA ASP A 13 -12.36 -25.13 -5.75
C ASP A 13 -11.31 -24.20 -5.14
N THR A 14 -11.43 -22.95 -5.53
CA THR A 14 -10.49 -21.90 -5.19
C THR A 14 -10.41 -21.62 -3.69
N LEU A 15 -11.53 -21.69 -2.96
CA LEU A 15 -11.54 -21.43 -1.52
C LEU A 15 -10.81 -22.52 -0.72
N SER A 16 -11.02 -23.78 -1.09
CA SER A 16 -10.34 -24.91 -0.46
C SER A 16 -8.86 -24.97 -0.84
N ALA A 17 -8.52 -24.58 -2.06
CA ALA A 17 -7.13 -24.42 -2.51
C ALA A 17 -6.39 -23.37 -1.67
N ALA A 18 -6.95 -22.15 -1.51
CA ALA A 18 -6.37 -21.10 -0.70
C ALA A 18 -6.11 -21.54 0.74
N ARG A 19 -7.10 -22.11 1.40
CA ARG A 19 -6.96 -22.63 2.78
C ARG A 19 -5.88 -23.69 2.90
N SER A 20 -5.78 -24.56 1.90
CA SER A 20 -4.77 -25.62 1.90
C SER A 20 -3.36 -25.10 1.72
N PHE A 21 -3.17 -24.06 0.90
CA PHE A 21 -1.90 -23.35 0.79
C PHE A 21 -1.52 -22.63 2.09
N GLU A 22 -2.44 -21.88 2.68
CA GLU A 22 -2.20 -21.20 3.95
C GLU A 22 -1.80 -22.19 5.06
N ASP A 23 -2.47 -23.34 5.12
CA ASP A 23 -2.15 -24.39 6.07
C ASP A 23 -0.79 -25.05 5.78
N ALA A 24 -0.40 -25.17 4.51
CA ALA A 24 0.93 -25.63 4.13
C ALA A 24 2.01 -24.61 4.58
N ILE A 25 1.80 -23.33 4.32
CA ILE A 25 2.69 -22.23 4.74
C ILE A 25 2.81 -22.17 6.27
N LYS A 26 1.69 -22.27 7.01
CA LYS A 26 1.73 -22.35 8.49
C LYS A 26 2.56 -23.55 8.98
N THR A 27 2.49 -24.65 8.26
CA THR A 27 3.27 -25.87 8.61
C THR A 27 4.76 -25.65 8.32
N LEU A 28 5.10 -25.05 7.20
CA LEU A 28 6.47 -24.66 6.87
C LEU A 28 7.04 -23.70 7.92
N ASN A 29 6.32 -22.63 8.28
CA ASN A 29 6.73 -21.69 9.30
C ASN A 29 7.00 -22.34 10.66
N ARG A 30 6.24 -23.38 11.02
CA ARG A 30 6.52 -24.16 12.23
C ARG A 30 7.76 -25.04 12.10
N LEU A 31 8.01 -25.58 10.93
CA LEU A 31 9.18 -26.41 10.68
C LEU A 31 10.46 -25.59 10.61
N SER A 32 10.39 -24.32 10.15
CA SER A 32 11.55 -23.44 10.08
C SER A 32 12.15 -23.09 11.44
N SER A 33 11.42 -23.34 12.53
CA SER A 33 11.96 -23.16 13.89
C SER A 33 12.91 -24.29 14.36
N TYR A 34 13.04 -25.37 13.58
CA TYR A 34 13.98 -26.44 13.91
C TYR A 34 15.39 -26.04 13.47
N PRO A 35 16.43 -26.31 14.32
CA PRO A 35 17.81 -26.01 13.98
C PRO A 35 18.24 -26.66 12.66
N ASP A 36 19.00 -25.94 11.85
CA ASP A 36 19.62 -26.38 10.59
C ASP A 36 18.67 -26.88 9.49
N ILE A 37 17.35 -26.66 9.62
CA ILE A 37 16.36 -27.04 8.60
C ILE A 37 16.53 -26.26 7.31
N ASP A 38 17.07 -25.04 7.40
CA ASP A 38 17.40 -24.14 6.30
C ASP A 38 18.56 -24.66 5.43
N GLN A 39 19.35 -25.58 5.96
CA GLN A 39 20.44 -26.26 5.23
C GLN A 39 19.94 -27.53 4.50
N ASN A 40 18.68 -27.92 4.71
CA ASN A 40 18.09 -29.05 4.04
C ASN A 40 17.54 -28.63 2.67
N GLU A 41 18.20 -29.07 1.59
CA GLU A 41 17.83 -28.70 0.22
C GLU A 41 16.40 -29.13 -0.14
N ASP A 42 15.98 -30.35 0.23
CA ASP A 42 14.61 -30.83 -0.05
C ASP A 42 13.54 -29.97 0.65
N PHE A 43 13.84 -29.48 1.86
CA PHE A 43 12.95 -28.59 2.57
C PHE A 43 12.87 -27.22 1.91
N THR A 44 14.00 -26.68 1.49
CA THR A 44 14.11 -25.38 0.82
C THR A 44 13.39 -25.40 -0.52
N ASP A 45 13.62 -26.44 -1.33
CA ASP A 45 12.99 -26.62 -2.64
C ASP A 45 11.47 -26.81 -2.51
N LEU A 46 11.01 -27.61 -1.54
CA LEU A 46 9.57 -27.77 -1.28
C LEU A 46 8.94 -26.46 -0.82
N ALA A 47 9.62 -25.73 0.03
CA ALA A 47 9.13 -24.45 0.52
C ALA A 47 9.01 -23.43 -0.61
N GLN A 48 10.01 -23.35 -1.48
CA GLN A 48 10.01 -22.49 -2.65
C GLN A 48 8.86 -22.88 -3.60
N SER A 49 8.68 -24.16 -3.90
CA SER A 49 7.59 -24.64 -4.76
C SER A 49 6.20 -24.29 -4.19
N ILE A 50 5.98 -24.46 -2.89
CA ILE A 50 4.70 -24.12 -2.26
C ILE A 50 4.37 -22.63 -2.42
N ILE A 51 5.37 -21.77 -2.35
CA ILE A 51 5.14 -20.32 -2.42
C ILE A 51 5.00 -19.86 -3.86
N GLU A 52 5.83 -20.34 -4.77
CA GLU A 52 5.69 -20.04 -6.19
C GLU A 52 4.32 -20.46 -6.72
N ASP A 53 3.86 -21.65 -6.35
CA ASP A 53 2.54 -22.14 -6.73
C ASP A 53 1.41 -21.35 -6.04
N TYR A 54 1.57 -20.95 -4.78
CA TYR A 54 0.60 -20.12 -4.08
C TYR A 54 0.56 -18.71 -4.67
N GLU A 55 1.71 -18.10 -4.99
CA GLU A 55 1.78 -16.80 -5.67
C GLU A 55 1.15 -16.87 -7.07
N SER A 56 1.44 -17.92 -7.84
CA SER A 56 0.83 -18.15 -9.14
C SER A 56 -0.68 -18.38 -9.04
N PHE A 57 -1.12 -19.14 -8.04
CA PHE A 57 -2.51 -19.39 -7.76
C PHE A 57 -3.25 -18.10 -7.44
N ILE A 58 -2.74 -17.25 -6.53
CA ILE A 58 -3.34 -15.96 -6.18
C ILE A 58 -3.40 -15.01 -7.39
N GLN A 59 -2.40 -15.05 -8.28
CA GLN A 59 -2.39 -14.22 -9.48
C GLN A 59 -3.48 -14.58 -10.50
N ASN A 60 -3.89 -15.85 -10.53
CA ASN A 60 -4.85 -16.38 -11.51
C ASN A 60 -6.29 -16.37 -11.01
N ILE A 61 -6.54 -15.93 -9.77
CA ILE A 61 -7.86 -15.92 -9.19
C ILE A 61 -8.35 -14.49 -9.03
N ASP A 62 -9.27 -14.11 -9.88
CA ASP A 62 -9.97 -12.81 -9.80
C ASP A 62 -10.85 -12.70 -8.53
N ASP A 63 -11.13 -13.78 -7.83
CA ASP A 63 -12.16 -13.87 -6.78
C ASP A 63 -11.67 -14.23 -5.37
N LEU A 64 -10.36 -14.44 -5.15
CA LEU A 64 -9.91 -14.92 -3.84
C LEU A 64 -8.94 -14.02 -3.12
N ASN A 65 -9.48 -13.38 -2.13
CA ASN A 65 -8.77 -13.05 -0.89
C ASN A 65 -9.78 -12.63 0.20
N ASP A 66 -9.60 -13.05 1.43
CA ASP A 66 -10.27 -12.41 2.58
C ASP A 66 -9.85 -10.92 2.68
N ASP A 67 -8.73 -10.55 2.05
CA ASP A 67 -8.28 -9.17 1.81
C ASP A 67 -8.86 -8.54 0.53
N SER A 68 -9.38 -9.35 -0.38
CA SER A 68 -10.10 -8.94 -1.58
C SER A 68 -11.24 -7.95 -1.30
N PRO A 69 -12.05 -8.08 -0.23
CA PRO A 69 -13.08 -7.09 0.08
C PRO A 69 -12.54 -5.68 0.29
N PHE A 70 -11.34 -5.53 0.86
CA PHE A 70 -10.72 -4.21 1.06
C PHE A 70 -10.36 -3.57 -0.28
N PHE A 71 -9.61 -4.26 -1.13
CA PHE A 71 -9.21 -3.73 -2.43
C PHE A 71 -10.39 -3.57 -3.39
N MET A 72 -11.37 -4.48 -3.37
CA MET A 72 -12.61 -4.35 -4.14
C MET A 72 -13.44 -3.15 -3.70
N ILE A 73 -13.51 -2.86 -2.40
CA ILE A 73 -14.21 -1.70 -1.87
C ILE A 73 -13.47 -0.42 -2.22
N ARG A 74 -12.14 -0.41 -2.11
CA ARG A 74 -11.30 0.69 -2.55
C ARG A 74 -11.51 0.99 -4.04
N GLU A 75 -11.52 -0.03 -4.89
CA GLU A 75 -11.78 0.08 -6.32
C GLU A 75 -13.22 0.55 -6.61
N SER A 76 -14.22 -0.04 -5.95
CA SER A 76 -15.62 0.36 -6.06
C SER A 76 -15.85 1.80 -5.61
N PHE A 77 -15.17 2.23 -4.57
CA PHE A 77 -15.18 3.60 -4.09
C PHE A 77 -14.63 4.57 -5.14
N PHE A 78 -13.48 4.27 -5.75
CA PHE A 78 -12.92 5.10 -6.80
C PHE A 78 -13.85 5.22 -8.01
N ARG A 79 -14.49 4.13 -8.44
CA ARG A 79 -15.48 4.16 -9.52
C ARG A 79 -16.70 5.04 -9.17
N GLN A 80 -17.16 4.99 -7.92
CA GLN A 80 -18.32 5.75 -7.48
C GLN A 80 -18.04 7.25 -7.38
N ILE A 81 -16.84 7.66 -6.96
CA ILE A 81 -16.45 9.07 -6.92
C ILE A 81 -16.39 9.66 -8.34
N GLU A 82 -15.83 8.91 -9.29
CA GLU A 82 -15.63 9.39 -10.66
C GLU A 82 -16.88 9.44 -11.49
N SER A 83 -17.86 8.59 -11.25
CA SER A 83 -19.14 8.63 -11.97
C SER A 83 -19.90 9.97 -11.80
N GLY A 84 -19.48 10.80 -10.84
CA GLY A 84 -20.03 12.14 -10.59
C GLY A 84 -19.12 13.31 -10.99
N ASP A 85 -17.88 13.06 -11.44
CA ASP A 85 -16.92 14.11 -11.76
C ASP A 85 -16.87 14.36 -13.28
N LYS A 86 -17.56 15.41 -13.74
CA LYS A 86 -17.62 15.83 -15.14
C LYS A 86 -16.32 16.46 -15.68
N THR A 87 -15.33 16.69 -14.82
CA THR A 87 -14.05 17.33 -15.20
C THR A 87 -13.00 16.33 -15.72
N ILE A 88 -13.28 15.04 -15.60
CA ILE A 88 -12.37 13.96 -15.98
C ILE A 88 -12.68 13.49 -17.41
N SER A 89 -11.76 13.74 -18.33
CA SER A 89 -11.84 13.18 -19.69
C SER A 89 -11.65 11.65 -19.65
N PRO A 90 -12.43 10.89 -20.45
CA PRO A 90 -12.30 9.43 -20.55
C PRO A 90 -10.92 8.92 -20.94
N GLU A 91 -10.12 9.76 -21.59
CA GLU A 91 -8.75 9.47 -22.08
C GLU A 91 -7.72 9.23 -20.97
N PHE A 92 -8.07 9.54 -19.70
CA PHE A 92 -7.16 9.39 -18.55
C PHE A 92 -7.36 8.10 -17.73
N GLN A 93 -8.06 7.10 -18.24
CA GLN A 93 -8.41 5.89 -17.48
C GLN A 93 -7.25 4.87 -17.36
N SER A 94 -6.29 4.87 -18.27
CA SER A 94 -5.04 4.12 -18.16
C SER A 94 -3.94 4.91 -18.84
N ILE A 95 -2.92 5.30 -18.10
CA ILE A 95 -1.70 5.83 -18.70
C ILE A 95 -0.73 4.67 -18.74
N ASP A 96 -0.62 4.02 -19.89
CA ASP A 96 0.50 3.15 -20.18
C ASP A 96 1.74 4.04 -20.24
N LEU A 97 2.65 3.84 -19.28
CA LEU A 97 3.92 4.56 -19.24
C LEU A 97 4.79 4.08 -20.39
N THR A 98 5.43 5.02 -21.07
CA THR A 98 6.48 4.69 -22.04
C THR A 98 7.70 4.09 -21.34
N GLU A 99 8.55 3.38 -22.06
CA GLU A 99 9.79 2.83 -21.48
C GLU A 99 10.69 3.92 -20.88
N GLU A 100 10.71 5.11 -21.49
CA GLU A 100 11.41 6.28 -20.98
C GLU A 100 10.82 6.75 -19.64
N GLU A 101 9.50 6.83 -19.55
CA GLU A 101 8.80 7.24 -18.31
C GLU A 101 8.98 6.22 -17.17
N ILE A 102 9.03 4.93 -17.49
CA ILE A 102 9.34 3.86 -16.51
C ILE A 102 10.78 4.01 -16.01
N LYS A 103 11.73 4.28 -16.89
CA LYS A 103 13.13 4.49 -16.51
C LYS A 103 13.30 5.75 -15.66
N GLU A 104 12.68 6.87 -16.06
CA GLU A 104 12.64 8.11 -15.28
C GLU A 104 12.10 7.87 -13.87
N GLU A 105 11.04 7.06 -13.73
CA GLU A 105 10.46 6.71 -12.45
C GLU A 105 11.42 5.91 -11.58
N GLN A 106 12.07 4.90 -12.17
CA GLN A 106 13.04 4.06 -11.45
C GLN A 106 14.24 4.88 -10.96
N GLU A 107 14.76 5.77 -11.80
CA GLU A 107 15.87 6.66 -11.44
C GLU A 107 15.47 7.66 -10.35
N ALA A 108 14.26 8.23 -10.46
CA ALA A 108 13.72 9.16 -9.48
C ALA A 108 13.59 8.53 -8.09
N ILE A 109 13.04 7.32 -8.02
CA ILE A 109 12.90 6.58 -6.75
C ILE A 109 14.28 6.18 -6.21
N ALA A 110 15.16 5.66 -7.06
CA ALA A 110 16.49 5.21 -6.64
C ALA A 110 17.38 6.33 -6.08
N GLY A 111 17.14 7.57 -6.53
CA GLY A 111 17.88 8.75 -6.05
C GLY A 111 17.38 9.36 -4.75
N LEU A 112 16.25 8.89 -4.18
CA LEU A 112 15.68 9.46 -2.96
C LEU A 112 16.43 9.08 -1.68
N PRO A 113 16.77 7.80 -1.41
CA PRO A 113 17.37 7.42 -0.14
C PRO A 113 18.69 8.12 0.12
N GLY A 114 18.78 8.84 1.25
CA GLY A 114 19.98 9.56 1.65
C GLY A 114 20.28 10.87 0.92
N LYS A 115 19.39 11.31 0.03
CA LYS A 115 19.51 12.59 -0.70
C LYS A 115 19.39 13.79 0.24
N TYR A 116 18.63 13.67 1.32
CA TYR A 116 18.32 14.75 2.25
C TYR A 116 18.82 14.46 3.66
N ASP A 117 19.20 15.52 4.39
CA ASP A 117 19.57 15.41 5.80
C ASP A 117 18.33 15.08 6.66
N PRO A 118 18.29 13.95 7.36
CA PRO A 118 17.17 13.57 8.20
C PRO A 118 16.86 14.54 9.35
N LYS A 119 17.82 15.41 9.71
CA LYS A 119 17.70 16.34 10.83
C LYS A 119 17.03 17.67 10.45
N ASN A 120 16.86 17.94 9.16
CA ASN A 120 16.31 19.20 8.64
C ASN A 120 14.85 19.08 8.22
N LEU A 121 14.04 18.34 8.96
CA LEU A 121 12.59 18.37 8.74
C LEU A 121 12.00 19.64 9.33
N PRO A 122 11.30 20.47 8.56
CA PRO A 122 10.46 21.49 9.16
C PRO A 122 9.35 20.80 9.97
N GLU A 123 8.99 21.39 11.10
CA GLU A 123 7.79 21.02 11.85
C GLU A 123 6.55 21.31 10.98
N ALA A 124 6.23 20.39 10.07
CA ALA A 124 5.11 20.55 9.15
C ALA A 124 3.97 19.65 9.59
N VAL A 125 2.88 20.25 10.00
CA VAL A 125 1.60 19.58 10.19
C VAL A 125 1.01 19.25 8.82
N ILE A 126 0.49 18.04 8.65
CA ILE A 126 -0.20 17.66 7.41
C ILE A 126 -1.54 18.40 7.33
N PRO A 127 -1.77 19.24 6.33
CA PRO A 127 -3.05 19.93 6.18
C PRO A 127 -4.21 18.96 5.97
N LEU A 128 -5.33 19.19 6.63
CA LEU A 128 -6.56 18.39 6.48
C LEU A 128 -7.72 19.28 5.97
N PRO A 129 -7.65 19.79 4.73
CA PRO A 129 -8.66 20.69 4.20
C PRO A 129 -10.02 20.01 4.02
N GLU A 130 -11.05 20.85 4.02
CA GLU A 130 -12.42 20.46 3.66
C GLU A 130 -12.66 20.76 2.19
N ASN A 131 -13.15 19.78 1.47
CA ASN A 131 -13.57 19.91 0.09
C ASN A 131 -14.48 18.75 -0.32
N GLU A 132 -15.12 18.87 -1.47
CA GLU A 132 -16.07 17.87 -1.96
C GLU A 132 -15.52 16.44 -2.08
N TYR A 133 -14.22 16.28 -2.36
CA TYR A 133 -13.57 14.97 -2.51
C TYR A 133 -13.37 14.30 -1.16
N VAL A 134 -12.96 15.07 -0.17
CA VAL A 134 -12.83 14.63 1.23
C VAL A 134 -14.22 14.28 1.78
N ASP A 135 -15.23 15.15 1.56
CA ASP A 135 -16.60 14.94 2.05
C ASP A 135 -17.26 13.70 1.44
N LYS A 136 -17.03 13.43 0.15
CA LYS A 136 -17.48 12.19 -0.51
C LYS A 136 -16.88 10.95 0.16
N THR A 137 -15.60 11.01 0.53
CA THR A 137 -14.93 9.90 1.24
C THR A 137 -15.45 9.75 2.65
N ILE A 138 -15.59 10.84 3.42
CA ILE A 138 -16.20 10.81 4.76
C ILE A 138 -17.59 10.18 4.69
N SER A 139 -18.41 10.62 3.73
CA SER A 139 -19.76 10.08 3.53
C SER A 139 -19.74 8.58 3.24
N PHE A 140 -18.73 8.09 2.50
CA PHE A 140 -18.59 6.66 2.21
C PHE A 140 -18.21 5.86 3.44
N ILE A 141 -17.19 6.26 4.19
CA ILE A 141 -16.71 5.53 5.37
C ILE A 141 -17.68 5.63 6.57
N SER A 142 -18.52 6.67 6.61
CA SER A 142 -19.51 6.91 7.68
C SER A 142 -20.89 6.31 7.41
N ARG A 143 -21.19 5.83 6.21
CA ARG A 143 -22.51 5.31 5.83
C ARG A 143 -22.94 4.09 6.66
N LYS A 144 -24.17 4.14 7.20
CA LYS A 144 -24.80 3.07 8.00
C LYS A 144 -25.30 1.86 7.17
N SER A 145 -24.68 1.49 6.06
CA SER A 145 -25.12 0.36 5.26
C SER A 145 -24.31 -0.91 5.57
N LYS A 146 -24.98 -2.08 5.59
CA LYS A 146 -24.36 -3.39 5.87
C LYS A 146 -23.27 -3.81 4.87
N LYS A 147 -23.19 -3.14 3.71
CA LYS A 147 -22.24 -3.42 2.62
C LYS A 147 -21.21 -2.30 2.38
N THR A 148 -21.10 -1.32 3.29
CA THR A 148 -20.38 -0.08 3.04
C THR A 148 -19.18 0.15 3.95
N GLY A 149 -18.42 1.19 3.63
CA GLY A 149 -17.16 1.58 4.26
C GLY A 149 -17.16 1.66 5.79
N ARG A 150 -18.30 1.99 6.45
CA ARG A 150 -18.38 2.04 7.92
C ARG A 150 -17.98 0.75 8.62
N ARG A 151 -18.37 -0.43 8.09
CA ARG A 151 -17.98 -1.72 8.68
C ARG A 151 -16.47 -1.92 8.61
N PHE A 152 -15.88 -1.54 7.49
CA PHE A 152 -14.42 -1.64 7.29
C PHE A 152 -13.68 -0.64 8.16
N PHE A 153 -14.16 0.60 8.22
CA PHE A 153 -13.54 1.62 9.04
C PHE A 153 -13.56 1.24 10.53
N LYS A 154 -14.67 0.68 11.02
CA LYS A 154 -14.74 0.13 12.38
C LYS A 154 -13.66 -0.95 12.60
N THR A 155 -13.52 -1.87 11.66
CA THR A 155 -12.48 -2.92 11.73
C THR A 155 -11.07 -2.32 11.72
N TRP A 156 -10.83 -1.24 10.97
CA TRP A 156 -9.54 -0.54 10.99
C TRP A 156 -9.28 0.10 12.35
N LEU A 157 -10.27 0.75 12.94
CA LEU A 157 -10.16 1.31 14.30
C LEU A 157 -9.87 0.22 15.34
N GLU A 158 -10.54 -0.93 15.26
CA GLU A 158 -10.26 -2.08 16.14
C GLU A 158 -8.80 -2.59 15.97
N ARG A 159 -8.32 -2.68 14.74
CA ARG A 159 -6.93 -3.10 14.45
C ARG A 159 -5.89 -2.05 14.84
N SER A 160 -6.23 -0.77 14.84
CA SER A 160 -5.31 0.32 15.15
C SER A 160 -4.71 0.23 16.54
N GLY A 161 -5.48 -0.26 17.52
CA GLY A 161 -5.00 -0.48 18.89
C GLY A 161 -3.77 -1.38 18.97
N ARG A 162 -3.58 -2.28 18.00
CA ARG A 162 -2.41 -3.16 17.95
C ARG A 162 -1.14 -2.45 17.45
N TRP A 163 -1.27 -1.49 16.53
CA TRP A 163 -0.13 -0.98 15.77
C TRP A 163 0.23 0.47 16.06
N PHE A 164 -0.75 1.30 16.41
CA PHE A 164 -0.57 2.76 16.43
C PHE A 164 0.42 3.25 17.47
N THR A 165 0.53 2.61 18.64
CA THR A 165 1.53 2.99 19.66
C THR A 165 2.95 2.85 19.10
N MET A 166 3.25 1.72 18.44
CA MET A 166 4.53 1.48 17.79
C MET A 166 4.75 2.44 16.61
N MET A 167 3.75 2.63 15.76
CA MET A 167 3.86 3.51 14.59
C MET A 167 4.09 4.97 14.98
N LYS A 168 3.41 5.49 16.03
CA LYS A 168 3.61 6.85 16.54
C LYS A 168 5.04 7.06 17.04
N ARG A 169 5.56 6.11 17.82
CA ARG A 169 6.95 6.14 18.29
C ARG A 169 7.93 6.21 17.12
N ILE A 170 7.73 5.40 16.10
CA ILE A 170 8.63 5.39 14.93
C ILE A 170 8.49 6.67 14.12
N ALA A 171 7.28 7.22 13.95
CA ALA A 171 7.07 8.51 13.27
C ALA A 171 7.83 9.62 13.99
N GLU A 172 7.78 9.67 15.33
CA GLU A 172 8.53 10.61 16.15
C GLU A 172 10.06 10.42 16.00
N GLU A 173 10.55 9.18 16.06
CA GLU A 173 11.96 8.84 15.87
C GLU A 173 12.50 9.28 14.49
N GLU A 174 11.69 9.18 13.45
CA GLU A 174 12.05 9.56 12.08
C GLU A 174 11.69 11.02 11.75
N GLY A 175 11.14 11.77 12.71
CA GLY A 175 10.80 13.19 12.56
C GLY A 175 9.63 13.45 11.59
N VAL A 176 8.70 12.51 11.44
CA VAL A 176 7.54 12.61 10.55
C VAL A 176 6.28 12.91 11.38
N PRO A 177 5.34 13.74 10.88
CA PRO A 177 4.09 14.01 11.58
C PRO A 177 3.37 12.70 11.96
N GLN A 178 2.88 12.62 13.21
CA GLN A 178 2.26 11.39 13.71
C GLN A 178 0.99 11.01 12.95
N GLU A 179 0.31 11.97 12.35
CA GLU A 179 -0.91 11.74 11.54
C GLU A 179 -0.65 10.87 10.32
N ILE A 180 0.60 10.76 9.86
CA ILE A 180 0.97 9.91 8.71
C ILE A 180 0.60 8.43 8.92
N ILE A 181 0.49 7.98 10.18
CA ILE A 181 0.17 6.59 10.49
C ILE A 181 -1.21 6.15 9.97
N TYR A 182 -2.14 7.09 9.82
CA TYR A 182 -3.48 6.80 9.29
C TYR A 182 -3.44 6.36 7.82
N LEU A 183 -2.33 6.62 7.11
CA LEU A 183 -2.13 6.12 5.75
C LEU A 183 -2.17 4.59 5.69
N SER A 184 -1.63 3.89 6.69
CA SER A 184 -1.63 2.44 6.77
C SER A 184 -3.04 1.83 6.83
N MET A 185 -4.04 2.58 7.33
CA MET A 185 -5.44 2.18 7.25
C MET A 185 -5.90 2.11 5.80
N TRP A 186 -5.53 3.10 5.00
CA TRP A 186 -5.91 3.17 3.59
C TRP A 186 -5.09 2.22 2.71
N GLU A 187 -3.86 1.92 3.07
CA GLU A 187 -2.99 1.01 2.33
C GLU A 187 -3.43 -0.45 2.44
N SER A 188 -3.70 -0.92 3.64
CA SER A 188 -3.92 -2.35 3.88
C SER A 188 -5.08 -2.67 4.84
N GLY A 189 -5.79 -1.66 5.36
CA GLY A 189 -6.70 -1.88 6.49
C GLY A 189 -5.99 -2.40 7.73
N LEU A 190 -4.70 -2.03 7.91
CA LEU A 190 -3.83 -2.46 9.01
C LEU A 190 -3.54 -3.98 9.03
N GLN A 191 -3.40 -4.59 7.86
CA GLN A 191 -3.09 -6.01 7.70
C GLN A 191 -1.64 -6.23 7.26
N THR A 192 -0.89 -7.01 8.05
CA THR A 192 0.52 -7.32 7.76
C THR A 192 0.69 -8.27 6.58
N ASN A 193 -0.34 -9.05 6.28
CA ASN A 193 -0.30 -10.04 5.20
C ASN A 193 -0.98 -9.57 3.91
N ALA A 194 -1.46 -8.32 3.86
CA ALA A 194 -2.11 -7.78 2.68
C ALA A 194 -1.16 -7.79 1.47
N VAL A 195 -1.67 -8.27 0.33
CA VAL A 195 -0.97 -8.29 -0.95
C VAL A 195 -1.86 -7.71 -2.02
N SER A 196 -1.41 -6.67 -2.72
CA SER A 196 -2.15 -6.05 -3.81
C SER A 196 -1.90 -6.76 -5.15
N LYS A 197 -2.75 -6.47 -6.16
CA LYS A 197 -2.53 -6.92 -7.55
C LYS A 197 -1.16 -6.51 -8.11
N ALA A 198 -0.60 -5.38 -7.65
CA ALA A 198 0.73 -4.91 -8.01
C ALA A 198 1.86 -5.54 -7.16
N LYS A 199 1.57 -6.62 -6.41
CA LYS A 199 2.53 -7.29 -5.50
C LYS A 199 3.10 -6.37 -4.41
N ALA A 200 2.38 -5.31 -4.07
CA ALA A 200 2.68 -4.52 -2.88
C ALA A 200 2.24 -5.28 -1.63
N VAL A 201 3.05 -5.27 -0.57
CA VAL A 201 2.90 -6.16 0.59
C VAL A 201 2.90 -5.40 1.91
N GLY A 202 2.08 -5.88 2.85
CA GLY A 202 2.12 -5.52 4.27
C GLY A 202 1.36 -4.26 4.62
N LEU A 203 1.55 -3.76 5.84
CA LEU A 203 0.86 -2.59 6.40
C LEU A 203 0.96 -1.35 5.51
N TRP A 204 2.10 -1.18 4.84
CA TRP A 204 2.48 0.00 4.08
C TRP A 204 2.54 -0.24 2.57
N GLN A 205 2.12 -1.40 2.12
CA GLN A 205 2.04 -1.78 0.70
C GLN A 205 3.31 -1.47 -0.11
N PHE A 206 4.46 -1.85 0.43
CA PHE A 206 5.71 -1.73 -0.31
C PHE A 206 5.77 -2.71 -1.49
N ILE A 207 6.09 -2.20 -2.68
CA ILE A 207 6.62 -3.05 -3.75
C ILE A 207 8.07 -3.43 -3.44
N ARG A 208 8.53 -4.57 -3.98
CA ARG A 208 9.84 -5.14 -3.65
C ARG A 208 11.00 -4.16 -3.91
N SER A 209 11.00 -3.48 -5.06
CA SER A 209 12.05 -2.54 -5.44
C SER A 209 12.16 -1.38 -4.47
N THR A 210 11.06 -0.71 -4.15
CA THR A 210 11.04 0.42 -3.19
C THR A 210 11.38 -0.05 -1.78
N GLY A 211 10.83 -1.21 -1.34
CA GLY A 211 11.16 -1.77 -0.04
C GLY A 211 12.66 -2.01 0.14
N LYS A 212 13.32 -2.57 -0.89
CA LYS A 212 14.78 -2.80 -0.88
C LYS A 212 15.58 -1.50 -0.73
N LEU A 213 15.16 -0.42 -1.37
CA LEU A 213 15.83 0.89 -1.25
C LEU A 213 15.80 1.43 0.18
N TYR A 214 14.75 1.11 0.94
CA TYR A 214 14.60 1.51 2.35
C TYR A 214 14.99 0.41 3.34
N GLY A 215 15.78 -0.58 2.89
CA GLY A 215 16.41 -1.59 3.74
C GLY A 215 15.52 -2.78 4.10
N LEU A 216 14.38 -2.96 3.41
CA LEU A 216 13.53 -4.13 3.60
C LEU A 216 14.04 -5.29 2.73
N ASN A 217 14.48 -6.36 3.37
CA ASN A 217 14.81 -7.60 2.69
C ASN A 217 13.51 -8.31 2.28
N ALA A 218 13.25 -8.33 0.98
CA ALA A 218 12.25 -9.17 0.35
C ALA A 218 13.01 -10.14 -0.56
N THR A 219 13.79 -11.04 0.05
CA THR A 219 14.54 -12.04 -0.71
C THR A 219 13.58 -13.05 -1.31
N THR A 220 14.01 -13.70 -2.37
CA THR A 220 13.34 -14.89 -2.95
C THR A 220 13.35 -16.07 -1.99
N SER A 221 14.10 -15.98 -0.90
CA SER A 221 14.02 -16.93 0.21
C SER A 221 12.68 -16.72 0.91
N VAL A 222 11.92 -17.76 0.94
CA VAL A 222 10.54 -17.95 1.39
C VAL A 222 10.26 -17.43 2.80
N TRP A 223 11.30 -17.25 3.62
CA TRP A 223 11.17 -17.12 5.05
C TRP A 223 11.12 -15.69 5.56
N VAL A 224 11.60 -14.73 4.80
CA VAL A 224 11.75 -13.37 5.32
C VAL A 224 11.33 -12.33 4.26
N ASP A 225 10.08 -11.95 4.29
CA ASP A 225 9.63 -10.73 3.63
C ASP A 225 9.44 -9.64 4.68
N GLU A 226 10.45 -8.80 4.87
CA GLU A 226 10.45 -7.74 5.89
C GLU A 226 9.40 -6.64 5.61
N ARG A 227 8.79 -6.62 4.42
CA ARG A 227 7.63 -5.77 4.14
C ARG A 227 6.41 -6.15 5.01
N ARG A 228 6.39 -7.39 5.55
CA ARG A 228 5.38 -7.89 6.49
C ARG A 228 5.73 -7.62 7.94
N ASP A 229 6.99 -7.29 8.25
CA ASP A 229 7.42 -6.91 9.58
C ASP A 229 6.85 -5.52 9.93
N PRO A 230 6.01 -5.40 10.97
CA PRO A 230 5.32 -4.14 11.26
C PRO A 230 6.28 -3.00 11.60
N GLU A 231 7.35 -3.28 12.35
CA GLU A 231 8.27 -2.25 12.81
C GLU A 231 9.23 -1.82 11.70
N LYS A 232 9.83 -2.79 10.99
CA LYS A 232 10.74 -2.50 9.87
C LYS A 232 10.02 -1.78 8.73
N ALA A 233 8.83 -2.29 8.34
CA ALA A 233 8.04 -1.66 7.28
C ALA A 233 7.57 -0.26 7.66
N THR A 234 7.19 -0.02 8.93
CA THR A 234 6.84 1.31 9.40
C THR A 234 8.03 2.27 9.31
N ARG A 235 9.21 1.85 9.79
CA ARG A 235 10.41 2.68 9.71
C ARG A 235 10.79 3.01 8.26
N ALA A 236 10.71 2.04 7.38
CA ALA A 236 10.94 2.24 5.95
C ALA A 236 9.93 3.23 5.35
N ALA A 237 8.64 3.12 5.70
CA ALA A 237 7.59 4.02 5.22
C ALA A 237 7.81 5.47 5.70
N MET A 238 8.16 5.65 6.96
CA MET A 238 8.46 7.00 7.49
C MET A 238 9.64 7.64 6.76
N LYS A 239 10.74 6.88 6.55
CA LYS A 239 11.88 7.36 5.76
C LYS A 239 11.50 7.72 4.33
N HIS A 240 10.73 6.85 3.66
CA HIS A 240 10.29 7.11 2.29
C HIS A 240 9.40 8.35 2.19
N LEU A 241 8.41 8.49 3.06
CA LEU A 241 7.53 9.66 3.10
C LEU A 241 8.28 10.95 3.43
N ARG A 242 9.25 10.88 4.34
CA ARG A 242 10.14 12.01 4.64
C ARG A 242 10.92 12.45 3.40
N ASP A 243 11.55 11.51 2.70
CA ASP A 243 12.33 11.80 1.50
C ASP A 243 11.45 12.41 0.39
N LEU A 244 10.22 11.91 0.23
CA LEU A 244 9.22 12.48 -0.69
C LEU A 244 8.80 13.89 -0.28
N TYR A 245 8.63 14.14 1.02
CA TYR A 245 8.34 15.48 1.51
C TYR A 245 9.49 16.46 1.20
N HIS A 246 10.73 16.06 1.42
CA HIS A 246 11.89 16.86 1.06
C HIS A 246 11.99 17.14 -0.45
N GLU A 247 11.55 16.20 -1.28
CA GLU A 247 11.55 16.37 -2.74
C GLU A 247 10.53 17.41 -3.20
N PHE A 248 9.34 17.44 -2.58
CA PHE A 248 8.21 18.25 -3.06
C PHE A 248 7.87 19.43 -2.14
N GLY A 249 8.34 19.47 -0.90
CA GLY A 249 8.03 20.52 0.06
C GLY A 249 6.57 20.56 0.52
N ASP A 250 5.76 19.59 0.13
CA ASP A 250 4.31 19.53 0.40
C ASP A 250 3.89 18.12 0.74
N TRP A 251 3.13 17.92 1.85
CA TRP A 251 2.71 16.61 2.30
C TRP A 251 1.70 15.94 1.37
N HIS A 252 0.80 16.70 0.75
CA HIS A 252 -0.15 16.10 -0.19
C HIS A 252 0.54 15.61 -1.46
N LEU A 253 1.57 16.33 -1.93
CA LEU A 253 2.40 15.86 -3.04
C LEU A 253 3.26 14.67 -2.64
N ALA A 254 3.79 14.64 -1.42
CA ALA A 254 4.52 13.48 -0.89
C ALA A 254 3.63 12.23 -0.81
N LEU A 255 2.39 12.37 -0.32
CA LEU A 255 1.40 11.30 -0.29
C LEU A 255 1.02 10.84 -1.71
N ALA A 256 0.84 11.78 -2.65
CA ALA A 256 0.59 11.46 -4.05
C ALA A 256 1.77 10.68 -4.66
N ALA A 257 3.01 11.10 -4.37
CA ALA A 257 4.22 10.45 -4.83
C ALA A 257 4.44 9.08 -4.19
N TYR A 258 4.00 8.87 -2.94
CA TYR A 258 4.00 7.56 -2.32
C TYR A 258 3.15 6.55 -3.11
N ASN A 259 2.01 6.99 -3.63
CA ASN A 259 1.09 6.14 -4.40
C ASN A 259 1.51 5.94 -5.86
N CYS A 260 1.86 7.01 -6.60
CA CYS A 260 2.16 6.93 -8.04
C CYS A 260 3.64 7.13 -8.42
N GLY A 261 4.49 7.23 -7.40
CA GLY A 261 5.91 7.55 -7.56
C GLY A 261 6.20 9.04 -7.77
N PRO A 262 7.43 9.50 -7.47
CA PRO A 262 7.83 10.89 -7.65
C PRO A 262 7.84 11.34 -9.11
N GLY A 263 8.20 10.47 -10.04
CA GLY A 263 8.13 10.75 -11.49
C GLY A 263 6.70 10.98 -11.95
N GLY A 264 5.73 10.24 -11.41
CA GLY A 264 4.30 10.43 -11.66
C GLY A 264 3.82 11.84 -11.30
N VAL A 265 4.22 12.32 -10.13
CA VAL A 265 3.89 13.70 -9.68
C VAL A 265 4.56 14.74 -10.58
N ARG A 266 5.86 14.60 -10.88
CA ARG A 266 6.57 15.52 -11.79
C ARG A 266 5.93 15.56 -13.18
N ARG A 267 5.52 14.42 -13.73
CA ARG A 267 4.78 14.37 -15.01
C ARG A 267 3.46 15.11 -14.93
N ALA A 268 2.71 14.96 -13.83
CA ALA A 268 1.46 15.70 -13.62
C ALA A 268 1.68 17.22 -13.55
N MET A 269 2.72 17.68 -12.85
CA MET A 269 3.14 19.09 -12.80
C MET A 269 3.45 19.61 -14.20
N ARG A 270 4.26 18.90 -14.99
CA ARG A 270 4.58 19.29 -16.38
C ARG A 270 3.32 19.37 -17.25
N ARG A 271 2.41 18.37 -17.17
CA ARG A 271 1.15 18.35 -17.93
C ARG A 271 0.17 19.45 -17.50
N ALA A 272 0.17 19.81 -16.24
CA ALA A 272 -0.62 20.92 -15.70
C ALA A 272 0.00 22.30 -16.00
N LYS A 273 1.25 22.35 -16.46
CA LYS A 273 2.05 23.56 -16.62
C LYS A 273 2.18 24.35 -15.30
N LYS A 274 2.31 23.61 -14.20
CA LYS A 274 2.40 24.09 -12.82
C LYS A 274 3.63 23.46 -12.14
N PRO A 275 4.87 23.94 -12.41
CA PRO A 275 6.09 23.37 -11.84
C PRO A 275 6.14 23.46 -10.31
N ASP A 276 5.53 24.50 -9.74
CA ASP A 276 5.44 24.75 -8.28
C ASP A 276 3.99 24.59 -7.77
N GLY A 277 3.14 23.88 -8.51
CA GLY A 277 1.73 23.70 -8.15
C GLY A 277 1.55 22.71 -7.01
N ASP A 278 0.57 22.96 -6.15
CA ASP A 278 0.17 22.05 -5.09
C ASP A 278 -0.62 20.84 -5.65
N PHE A 279 -0.91 19.88 -4.77
CA PHE A 279 -1.66 18.68 -5.13
C PHE A 279 -3.01 19.00 -5.79
N TRP A 280 -3.75 19.98 -5.25
CA TRP A 280 -5.11 20.28 -5.73
C TRP A 280 -5.10 20.91 -7.12
N GLU A 281 -4.08 21.70 -7.43
CA GLU A 281 -3.88 22.31 -8.75
C GLU A 281 -3.55 21.27 -9.83
N ILE A 282 -2.72 20.27 -9.50
CA ILE A 282 -2.27 19.24 -10.45
C ILE A 282 -3.12 17.97 -10.42
N ARG A 283 -4.02 17.85 -9.44
CA ARG A 283 -4.83 16.63 -9.19
C ARG A 283 -5.47 16.06 -10.45
N HIS A 284 -6.03 16.90 -11.30
CA HIS A 284 -6.69 16.50 -12.54
C HIS A 284 -5.77 15.85 -13.60
N LYS A 285 -4.44 15.98 -13.43
CA LYS A 285 -3.40 15.36 -14.28
C LYS A 285 -2.76 14.11 -13.65
N LEU A 286 -3.08 13.81 -12.40
CA LEU A 286 -2.60 12.60 -11.72
C LEU A 286 -3.38 11.36 -12.17
N PRO A 287 -2.79 10.17 -12.01
CA PRO A 287 -3.52 8.90 -12.20
C PRO A 287 -4.79 8.86 -11.36
N ARG A 288 -5.80 8.12 -11.85
CA ARG A 288 -7.10 7.97 -11.22
C ARG A 288 -7.02 7.61 -9.74
N GLU A 289 -6.22 6.60 -9.41
CA GLU A 289 -6.03 6.14 -8.04
C GLU A 289 -5.46 7.26 -7.18
N THR A 290 -4.41 7.92 -7.64
CA THR A 290 -3.71 8.98 -6.91
C THR A 290 -4.58 10.21 -6.65
N ARG A 291 -5.45 10.58 -7.61
CA ARG A 291 -6.42 11.68 -7.43
C ARG A 291 -7.34 11.50 -6.23
N ASN A 292 -7.65 10.26 -5.90
CA ASN A 292 -8.56 9.91 -4.81
C ASN A 292 -7.82 9.49 -3.54
N TYR A 293 -6.54 9.16 -3.66
CA TYR A 293 -5.70 8.68 -2.58
C TYR A 293 -5.50 9.72 -1.47
N VAL A 294 -5.12 10.94 -1.84
CA VAL A 294 -4.89 12.02 -0.87
C VAL A 294 -6.20 12.45 -0.19
N PRO A 295 -7.33 12.70 -0.90
CA PRO A 295 -8.62 12.92 -0.24
C PRO A 295 -9.03 11.79 0.70
N ALA A 296 -8.74 10.53 0.33
CA ALA A 296 -9.06 9.38 1.14
C ALA A 296 -8.22 9.31 2.42
N TYR A 297 -6.92 9.62 2.33
CA TYR A 297 -6.07 9.78 3.50
C TYR A 297 -6.60 10.87 4.45
N ILE A 298 -6.91 12.06 3.93
CA ILE A 298 -7.43 13.18 4.71
C ILE A 298 -8.74 12.80 5.43
N ALA A 299 -9.69 12.20 4.69
CA ALA A 299 -10.96 11.77 5.24
C ALA A 299 -10.79 10.71 6.33
N THR A 300 -9.92 9.71 6.08
CA THR A 300 -9.61 8.64 7.04
C THR A 300 -9.00 9.22 8.31
N THR A 301 -8.05 10.14 8.19
CA THR A 301 -7.42 10.83 9.31
C THR A 301 -8.44 11.61 10.13
N LYS A 302 -9.28 12.45 9.47
CA LYS A 302 -10.33 13.24 10.15
C LYS A 302 -11.27 12.36 10.95
N VAL A 303 -11.79 11.29 10.34
CA VAL A 303 -12.75 10.40 11.01
C VAL A 303 -12.08 9.51 12.07
N ALA A 304 -10.79 9.17 11.91
CA ALA A 304 -10.08 8.38 12.91
C ALA A 304 -9.66 9.20 14.15
N MET A 305 -9.47 10.50 14.00
CA MET A 305 -9.16 11.41 15.10
C MET A 305 -10.41 11.80 15.90
N ASP A 306 -11.60 11.77 15.28
CA ASP A 306 -12.91 12.04 15.90
C ASP A 306 -13.94 11.02 15.37
N PRO A 307 -13.89 9.76 15.87
CA PRO A 307 -14.67 8.62 15.37
C PRO A 307 -16.16 8.61 15.78
#